data_a8cdd4c06d028ac80899bf91bf47d4ed
#
_entry.id   a8cdd4c06d028ac80899bf91bf47d4ed
#
_cell.length_a   1.000
_cell.length_b   1.000
_cell.length_c   1.000
_cell.angle_alpha   90.00
_cell.angle_beta   90.00
_cell.angle_gamma   90.00
#
_symmetry.space_group_name_H-M   'P 1'
#
loop_
_entity.id
_entity.type
_entity.pdbx_description
1 polymer ?
#
loop_
_entity_poly.entity_id
_entity_poly.type
_entity_poly.pdbx_seq_one_letter_code
_entity_poly.pdbx_strand_id
1 'polypeptide(L)'
;KVKIPVYLEKYPNSSKVAAGLACGMLWTICKGIKLNDIVLCPNGEGSYWVGKVISDYFFQSGHPLPHRRKVEWLNTIIPRVEMSEGLRNSSGSIGTTSDISRYAEEIERFVEGSSIPQIISTDRDIEDPTVFALEEHLQSFLVKNWEQTILGRDYKIFEEEGQKIGVEYQTDNGRIDILAIS
;
A
#
# COMPACT_ATOMS: atom_id res chain seq x y z
N LYS A 1 3.18 28.87 -6.92
CA LYS A 1 2.28 28.78 -5.73
C LYS A 1 0.86 28.78 -6.25
N VAL A 2 0.09 27.71 -6.04
CA VAL A 2 -1.35 27.70 -6.29
C VAL A 2 -1.97 28.70 -5.32
N LYS A 3 -2.67 29.69 -5.86
CA LYS A 3 -3.13 30.81 -5.04
C LYS A 3 -4.57 30.52 -4.57
N ILE A 4 -4.72 30.07 -3.32
CA ILE A 4 -6.03 29.95 -2.67
C ILE A 4 -6.89 31.21 -2.86
N PRO A 5 -6.35 32.45 -2.73
CA PRO A 5 -7.14 33.66 -2.99
C PRO A 5 -7.77 33.71 -4.38
N VAL A 6 -7.05 33.32 -5.43
CA VAL A 6 -7.56 33.30 -6.81
C VAL A 6 -8.71 32.27 -6.97
N TYR A 7 -8.61 31.13 -6.28
CA TYR A 7 -9.70 30.15 -6.27
C TYR A 7 -10.94 30.70 -5.59
N LEU A 8 -10.81 31.35 -4.43
CA LEU A 8 -11.92 31.93 -3.69
C LEU A 8 -12.57 33.12 -4.42
N GLU A 9 -11.78 33.88 -5.18
CA GLU A 9 -12.32 34.94 -6.05
C GLU A 9 -13.24 34.36 -7.12
N LYS A 10 -12.82 33.22 -7.74
CA LYS A 10 -13.62 32.53 -8.77
C LYS A 10 -14.82 31.76 -8.19
N TYR A 11 -14.68 31.26 -6.95
CA TYR A 11 -15.68 30.45 -6.25
C TYR A 11 -15.96 31.03 -4.85
N PRO A 12 -16.69 32.16 -4.76
CA PRO A 12 -16.87 32.91 -3.51
C PRO A 12 -17.54 32.12 -2.36
N ASN A 13 -18.38 31.14 -2.73
CA ASN A 13 -19.12 30.31 -1.77
C ASN A 13 -18.30 29.12 -1.24
N SER A 14 -17.06 28.93 -1.70
CA SER A 14 -16.19 27.84 -1.25
C SER A 14 -15.55 28.17 0.10
N SER A 15 -15.46 27.16 0.99
CA SER A 15 -14.70 27.32 2.22
C SER A 15 -13.18 27.38 1.94
N LYS A 16 -12.41 27.99 2.83
CA LYS A 16 -10.94 27.99 2.75
C LYS A 16 -10.33 26.57 2.71
N VAL A 17 -10.97 25.63 3.42
CA VAL A 17 -10.56 24.20 3.43
C VAL A 17 -10.77 23.58 2.06
N ALA A 18 -11.96 23.76 1.46
CA ALA A 18 -12.25 23.24 0.11
C ALA A 18 -11.30 23.85 -0.93
N ALA A 19 -11.05 25.17 -0.86
CA ALA A 19 -10.08 25.85 -1.72
C ALA A 19 -8.67 25.30 -1.55
N GLY A 20 -8.25 25.03 -0.32
CA GLY A 20 -6.95 24.42 0.00
C GLY A 20 -6.79 23.04 -0.61
N LEU A 21 -7.82 22.18 -0.46
CA LEU A 21 -7.84 20.83 -1.05
C LEU A 21 -7.77 20.88 -2.57
N ALA A 22 -8.64 21.67 -3.22
CA ALA A 22 -8.66 21.81 -4.67
C ALA A 22 -7.32 22.31 -5.23
N CYS A 23 -6.73 23.31 -4.58
CA CYS A 23 -5.43 23.85 -4.95
C CYS A 23 -4.30 22.82 -4.70
N GLY A 24 -4.37 22.04 -3.63
CA GLY A 24 -3.42 20.97 -3.32
C GLY A 24 -3.43 19.88 -4.39
N MET A 25 -4.60 19.37 -4.75
CA MET A 25 -4.77 18.36 -5.80
C MET A 25 -4.26 18.85 -7.15
N LEU A 26 -4.58 20.09 -7.53
CA LEU A 26 -4.06 20.69 -8.74
C LEU A 26 -2.54 20.82 -8.70
N TRP A 27 -1.97 21.21 -7.57
CA TRP A 27 -0.51 21.28 -7.41
C TRP A 27 0.14 19.89 -7.56
N THR A 28 -0.49 18.85 -7.00
CA THR A 28 -0.01 17.45 -7.14
C THR A 28 0.05 17.06 -8.61
N ILE A 29 -0.99 17.31 -9.40
CA ILE A 29 -1.00 17.02 -10.84
C ILE A 29 0.06 17.82 -11.59
N CYS A 30 0.20 19.12 -11.27
CA CYS A 30 1.12 19.99 -12.00
C CYS A 30 2.58 19.82 -11.61
N LYS A 31 2.88 19.54 -10.34
CA LYS A 31 4.24 19.60 -9.78
C LYS A 31 4.61 18.42 -8.89
N GLY A 32 3.65 17.77 -8.24
CA GLY A 32 3.88 16.63 -7.37
C GLY A 32 4.31 15.41 -8.17
N ILE A 33 3.45 14.97 -9.08
CA ILE A 33 3.71 13.81 -9.95
C ILE A 33 4.92 14.06 -10.85
N LYS A 34 5.80 13.08 -10.98
CA LYS A 34 7.05 13.15 -11.76
C LYS A 34 7.02 12.16 -12.93
N LEU A 35 7.99 12.30 -13.83
CA LEU A 35 8.28 11.28 -14.84
C LEU A 35 8.67 9.97 -14.14
N ASN A 36 8.18 8.87 -14.69
CA ASN A 36 8.35 7.50 -14.19
C ASN A 36 7.59 7.16 -12.91
N ASP A 37 6.83 8.09 -12.32
CA ASP A 37 5.94 7.72 -11.22
C ASP A 37 4.91 6.69 -11.69
N ILE A 38 4.58 5.75 -10.81
CA ILE A 38 3.49 4.79 -11.01
C ILE A 38 2.20 5.42 -10.49
N VAL A 39 1.15 5.28 -11.27
CA VAL A 39 -0.20 5.75 -10.93
C VAL A 39 -1.19 4.60 -10.94
N LEU A 40 -2.06 4.57 -9.97
CA LEU A 40 -3.20 3.65 -9.90
C LEU A 40 -4.47 4.42 -10.26
N CYS A 41 -5.26 3.87 -11.19
CA CYS A 41 -6.54 4.45 -11.59
C CYS A 41 -7.65 3.41 -11.39
N PRO A 42 -8.69 3.69 -10.56
CA PRO A 42 -9.77 2.73 -10.38
C PRO A 42 -10.51 2.51 -11.71
N ASN A 43 -10.80 1.24 -12.01
CA ASN A 43 -11.53 0.85 -13.23
C ASN A 43 -13.05 0.86 -13.07
N GLY A 44 -13.55 1.11 -11.85
CA GLY A 44 -14.98 1.05 -11.53
C GLY A 44 -15.51 -0.34 -11.20
N GLU A 45 -14.70 -1.39 -11.34
CA GLU A 45 -15.07 -2.80 -11.17
C GLU A 45 -14.32 -3.48 -10.01
N GLY A 46 -13.86 -2.69 -9.04
CA GLY A 46 -13.17 -3.21 -7.86
C GLY A 46 -11.68 -3.50 -8.08
N SER A 47 -11.09 -2.96 -9.15
CA SER A 47 -9.66 -3.09 -9.45
C SER A 47 -9.06 -1.76 -9.91
N TYR A 48 -7.75 -1.74 -10.04
CA TYR A 48 -7.01 -0.56 -10.50
C TYR A 48 -6.17 -0.89 -11.73
N TRP A 49 -6.27 -0.06 -12.76
CA TRP A 49 -5.27 -0.01 -13.81
C TRP A 49 -3.98 0.60 -13.26
N VAL A 50 -2.87 0.05 -13.68
CA VAL A 50 -1.53 0.54 -13.34
C VAL A 50 -0.92 1.24 -14.54
N GLY A 51 -0.37 2.42 -14.34
CA GLY A 51 0.26 3.15 -15.41
C GLY A 51 1.52 3.87 -14.96
N LYS A 52 2.41 4.12 -15.91
CA LYS A 52 3.66 4.87 -15.73
C LYS A 52 3.54 6.24 -16.36
N VAL A 53 3.90 7.29 -15.63
CA VAL A 53 3.88 8.66 -16.13
C VAL A 53 5.02 8.85 -17.13
N ILE A 54 4.68 9.21 -18.37
CA ILE A 54 5.63 9.34 -19.50
C ILE A 54 5.76 10.77 -20.04
N SER A 55 5.11 11.75 -19.40
CA SER A 55 5.26 13.15 -19.81
C SER A 55 5.30 14.10 -18.62
N ASP A 56 5.86 15.27 -18.85
CA ASP A 56 5.62 16.40 -17.98
C ASP A 56 4.17 16.84 -18.02
N TYR A 57 3.79 17.68 -17.05
CA TYR A 57 2.49 18.30 -17.02
C TYR A 57 2.29 19.20 -18.27
N PHE A 58 1.08 19.12 -18.84
CA PHE A 58 0.60 20.06 -19.85
C PHE A 58 -0.84 20.46 -19.62
N PHE A 59 -1.19 21.64 -20.13
CA PHE A 59 -2.54 22.16 -20.10
C PHE A 59 -3.14 22.11 -21.50
N GLN A 60 -4.29 21.45 -21.63
CA GLN A 60 -5.01 21.33 -22.90
C GLN A 60 -6.34 22.08 -22.83
N SER A 61 -6.34 23.32 -23.37
CA SER A 61 -7.53 24.16 -23.40
C SER A 61 -8.67 23.52 -24.19
N GLY A 62 -9.91 23.78 -23.78
CA GLY A 62 -11.11 23.29 -24.47
C GLY A 62 -11.53 21.87 -24.11
N HIS A 63 -10.77 21.15 -23.26
CA HIS A 63 -11.15 19.85 -22.77
C HIS A 63 -11.80 19.92 -21.38
N PRO A 64 -12.74 19.02 -21.03
CA PRO A 64 -13.38 18.97 -19.72
C PRO A 64 -12.39 18.84 -18.55
N LEU A 65 -11.29 18.10 -18.78
CA LEU A 65 -10.19 17.89 -17.82
C LEU A 65 -8.89 18.41 -18.44
N PRO A 66 -8.61 19.73 -18.36
CA PRO A 66 -7.51 20.34 -19.11
C PRO A 66 -6.12 20.11 -18.51
N HIS A 67 -6.02 19.75 -17.24
CA HIS A 67 -4.75 19.48 -16.54
C HIS A 67 -4.35 18.03 -16.73
N ARG A 68 -3.28 17.77 -17.47
CA ARG A 68 -2.96 16.42 -17.96
C ARG A 68 -1.49 16.07 -17.81
N ARG A 69 -1.26 14.74 -17.75
CA ARG A 69 0.00 14.05 -18.00
C ARG A 69 -0.28 12.82 -18.86
N LYS A 70 0.64 12.45 -19.73
CA LYS A 70 0.52 11.20 -20.47
C LYS A 70 0.94 10.04 -19.56
N VAL A 71 0.20 8.96 -19.68
CA VAL A 71 0.43 7.71 -18.93
C VAL A 71 0.51 6.58 -19.93
N GLU A 72 1.53 5.76 -19.80
CA GLU A 72 1.63 4.46 -20.45
C GLU A 72 0.99 3.42 -19.52
N TRP A 73 -0.10 2.81 -19.96
CA TRP A 73 -0.78 1.79 -19.17
C TRP A 73 -0.03 0.48 -19.26
N LEU A 74 0.30 -0.10 -18.11
CA LEU A 74 0.93 -1.39 -18.01
C LEU A 74 -0.10 -2.50 -18.19
N ASN A 75 0.35 -3.67 -18.60
CA ASN A 75 -0.53 -4.85 -18.72
C ASN A 75 -0.74 -5.52 -17.34
N THR A 76 -0.99 -4.70 -16.33
CA THR A 76 -1.17 -5.11 -14.94
C THR A 76 -2.43 -4.46 -14.40
N ILE A 77 -3.28 -5.28 -13.78
CA ILE A 77 -4.47 -4.84 -13.05
C ILE A 77 -4.32 -5.34 -11.62
N ILE A 78 -4.50 -4.45 -10.66
CA ILE A 78 -4.43 -4.80 -9.24
C ILE A 78 -5.85 -4.90 -8.68
N PRO A 79 -6.32 -6.11 -8.32
CA PRO A 79 -7.58 -6.27 -7.62
C PRO A 79 -7.53 -5.61 -6.24
N ARG A 80 -8.55 -4.83 -5.90
CA ARG A 80 -8.61 -4.13 -4.61
C ARG A 80 -8.56 -5.09 -3.42
N VAL A 81 -9.08 -6.31 -3.60
CA VAL A 81 -9.11 -7.35 -2.56
C VAL A 81 -7.71 -7.90 -2.24
N GLU A 82 -6.76 -7.78 -3.17
CA GLU A 82 -5.37 -8.24 -3.01
C GLU A 82 -4.47 -7.16 -2.39
N MET A 83 -4.96 -5.92 -2.27
CA MET A 83 -4.22 -4.84 -1.64
C MET A 83 -4.23 -4.99 -0.13
N SER A 84 -3.14 -4.58 0.53
CA SER A 84 -3.13 -4.37 1.97
C SER A 84 -4.24 -3.39 2.38
N GLU A 85 -4.72 -3.47 3.60
CA GLU A 85 -5.74 -2.55 4.10
C GLU A 85 -5.27 -1.09 4.02
N GLY A 86 -4.02 -0.84 4.34
CA GLY A 86 -3.41 0.48 4.28
C GLY A 86 -3.42 1.07 2.86
N LEU A 87 -3.00 0.30 1.85
CA LEU A 87 -3.05 0.71 0.45
C LEU A 87 -4.50 0.88 -0.02
N ARG A 88 -5.37 -0.04 0.33
CA ARG A 88 -6.80 -0.02 -0.01
C ARG A 88 -7.52 1.22 0.51
N ASN A 89 -7.23 1.62 1.76
CA ASN A 89 -7.81 2.81 2.36
C ASN A 89 -7.23 4.09 1.75
N SER A 90 -5.93 4.12 1.49
CA SER A 90 -5.25 5.29 0.90
C SER A 90 -5.60 5.51 -0.56
N SER A 91 -5.75 4.44 -1.36
CA SER A 91 -6.15 4.52 -2.77
C SER A 91 -7.64 4.82 -2.95
N GLY A 92 -8.47 4.50 -1.96
CA GLY A 92 -9.92 4.79 -1.95
C GLY A 92 -10.31 6.15 -1.39
N SER A 93 -9.38 7.07 -1.20
CA SER A 93 -9.66 8.41 -0.66
C SER A 93 -10.60 9.21 -1.56
N ILE A 94 -11.44 10.06 -0.93
CA ILE A 94 -12.47 10.88 -1.63
C ILE A 94 -11.84 11.97 -2.53
N GLY A 95 -10.52 12.14 -2.50
CA GLY A 95 -9.83 13.16 -3.29
C GLY A 95 -9.61 12.75 -4.75
N THR A 96 -9.32 13.72 -5.61
CA THR A 96 -8.95 13.48 -7.02
C THR A 96 -7.60 12.75 -7.13
N THR A 97 -6.70 12.97 -6.18
CA THR A 97 -5.37 12.34 -6.11
C THR A 97 -5.00 12.11 -4.66
N SER A 98 -4.34 11.00 -4.38
CA SER A 98 -3.73 10.70 -3.08
C SER A 98 -2.28 10.26 -3.29
N ASP A 99 -1.42 10.56 -2.32
CA ASP A 99 -0.06 10.08 -2.29
C ASP A 99 -0.03 8.71 -1.62
N ILE A 100 0.38 7.71 -2.40
CA ILE A 100 0.50 6.31 -1.97
C ILE A 100 1.95 5.83 -2.01
N SER A 101 2.93 6.74 -2.08
CA SER A 101 4.37 6.42 -2.20
C SER A 101 4.89 5.51 -1.08
N ARG A 102 4.29 5.58 0.10
CA ARG A 102 4.64 4.68 1.21
C ARG A 102 4.34 3.20 0.96
N TYR A 103 3.57 2.89 -0.07
CA TYR A 103 3.24 1.53 -0.50
C TYR A 103 3.96 1.14 -1.80
N ALA A 104 5.03 1.85 -2.19
CA ALA A 104 5.76 1.63 -3.43
C ALA A 104 6.19 0.18 -3.59
N GLU A 105 6.78 -0.42 -2.55
CA GLU A 105 7.23 -1.82 -2.58
C GLU A 105 6.09 -2.83 -2.83
N GLU A 106 4.91 -2.57 -2.28
CA GLU A 106 3.73 -3.40 -2.51
C GLU A 106 3.27 -3.29 -3.96
N ILE A 107 3.21 -2.06 -4.49
CA ILE A 107 2.79 -1.79 -5.87
C ILE A 107 3.80 -2.37 -6.86
N GLU A 108 5.09 -2.23 -6.61
CA GLU A 108 6.15 -2.79 -7.45
C GLU A 108 6.05 -4.32 -7.56
N ARG A 109 5.75 -5.01 -6.46
CA ARG A 109 5.51 -6.46 -6.47
C ARG A 109 4.36 -6.85 -7.40
N PHE A 110 3.27 -6.11 -7.40
CA PHE A 110 2.17 -6.35 -8.35
C PHE A 110 2.60 -6.13 -9.80
N VAL A 111 3.40 -5.10 -10.06
CA VAL A 111 3.90 -4.78 -11.41
C VAL A 111 4.87 -5.84 -11.92
N GLU A 112 5.73 -6.35 -11.06
CA GLU A 112 6.72 -7.39 -11.39
C GLU A 112 6.11 -8.79 -11.49
N GLY A 113 4.82 -8.95 -11.17
CA GLY A 113 4.13 -10.23 -11.18
C GLY A 113 4.58 -11.15 -10.04
N SER A 114 5.31 -10.64 -9.08
CA SER A 114 5.67 -11.33 -7.86
C SER A 114 4.42 -11.34 -6.98
N SER A 115 3.65 -12.44 -7.03
CA SER A 115 2.53 -12.62 -6.08
C SER A 115 3.09 -12.49 -4.67
N ILE A 116 2.50 -11.59 -3.89
CA ILE A 116 2.70 -11.60 -2.43
C ILE A 116 2.30 -13.02 -2.01
N PRO A 117 3.13 -13.76 -1.28
CA PRO A 117 2.66 -14.96 -0.62
C PRO A 117 1.47 -14.50 0.22
N GLN A 118 0.27 -14.85 -0.20
CA GLN A 118 -0.90 -14.62 0.66
C GLN A 118 -0.64 -15.44 1.91
N ILE A 119 -0.34 -14.76 3.00
CA ILE A 119 -0.39 -15.39 4.31
C ILE A 119 -1.88 -15.60 4.57
N ILE A 120 -2.37 -16.73 4.10
CA ILE A 120 -3.75 -17.16 4.35
C ILE A 120 -3.77 -17.62 5.79
N SER A 121 -4.00 -16.69 6.69
CA SER A 121 -4.41 -17.07 8.03
C SER A 121 -5.84 -17.59 7.95
N THR A 122 -6.03 -18.85 8.26
CA THR A 122 -7.37 -19.44 8.47
C THR A 122 -7.87 -19.18 9.89
N ASP A 123 -7.06 -18.55 10.73
CA ASP A 123 -7.42 -18.18 12.10
C ASP A 123 -8.20 -16.87 12.08
N ARG A 124 -9.46 -16.91 12.53
CA ARG A 124 -10.36 -15.76 12.60
C ARG A 124 -9.96 -14.73 13.68
N ASP A 125 -9.05 -15.11 14.59
CA ASP A 125 -8.59 -14.27 15.68
C ASP A 125 -7.34 -13.46 15.32
N ILE A 126 -6.80 -13.61 14.09
CA ILE A 126 -5.71 -12.78 13.60
C ILE A 126 -6.30 -11.53 12.97
N GLU A 127 -6.29 -10.47 13.73
CA GLU A 127 -6.50 -9.13 13.24
C GLU A 127 -5.42 -8.79 12.17
N ASP A 128 -5.80 -7.87 11.28
CA ASP A 128 -5.06 -7.37 10.12
C ASP A 128 -3.53 -7.35 10.29
N PRO A 129 -2.76 -7.97 9.35
CA PRO A 129 -1.30 -7.93 9.35
C PRO A 129 -0.68 -6.52 9.43
N THR A 130 -1.41 -5.48 9.10
CA THR A 130 -0.93 -4.09 9.19
C THR A 130 -0.89 -3.55 10.62
N VAL A 131 -1.49 -4.24 11.58
CA VAL A 131 -1.50 -3.89 13.01
C VAL A 131 -0.27 -4.42 13.75
N PHE A 132 0.62 -5.16 13.09
CA PHE A 132 1.89 -5.65 13.68
C PHE A 132 2.88 -4.52 13.98
N ALA A 133 2.43 -3.52 14.73
CA ALA A 133 3.31 -2.49 15.26
C ALA A 133 4.09 -2.95 16.51
N LEU A 134 3.78 -4.15 17.05
CA LEU A 134 4.39 -4.69 18.25
C LEU A 134 5.04 -6.04 17.92
N GLU A 135 6.30 -6.17 18.29
CA GLU A 135 7.17 -7.35 18.13
C GLU A 135 6.49 -8.65 18.61
N GLU A 136 5.75 -8.55 19.70
CA GLU A 136 5.00 -9.66 20.32
C GLU A 136 3.88 -10.22 19.42
N HIS A 137 3.19 -9.34 18.68
CA HIS A 137 2.16 -9.75 17.74
C HIS A 137 2.76 -10.45 16.52
N LEU A 138 3.90 -9.95 16.02
CA LEU A 138 4.63 -10.58 14.92
C LEU A 138 5.09 -11.99 15.28
N GLN A 139 5.64 -12.17 16.47
CA GLN A 139 6.07 -13.48 16.97
C GLN A 139 4.89 -14.46 17.03
N SER A 140 3.78 -14.06 17.65
CA SER A 140 2.57 -14.89 17.75
C SER A 140 2.02 -15.26 16.38
N PHE A 141 2.01 -14.33 15.43
CA PHE A 141 1.60 -14.58 14.06
C PHE A 141 2.51 -15.59 13.36
N LEU A 142 3.82 -15.42 13.43
CA LEU A 142 4.78 -16.35 12.80
C LEU A 142 4.65 -17.75 13.37
N VAL A 143 4.50 -17.90 14.70
CA VAL A 143 4.34 -19.20 15.34
C VAL A 143 3.06 -19.91 14.90
N LYS A 144 1.94 -19.19 14.86
CA LYS A 144 0.64 -19.75 14.44
C LYS A 144 0.60 -20.13 12.96
N ASN A 145 1.30 -19.41 12.11
CA ASN A 145 1.31 -19.62 10.66
C ASN A 145 2.62 -20.23 10.15
N TRP A 146 3.44 -20.81 11.01
CA TRP A 146 4.80 -21.27 10.70
C TRP A 146 4.87 -22.12 9.43
N GLU A 147 4.03 -23.14 9.31
CA GLU A 147 4.02 -24.07 8.17
C GLU A 147 3.66 -23.40 6.83
N GLN A 148 3.04 -22.23 6.87
CA GLN A 148 2.65 -21.47 5.70
C GLN A 148 3.69 -20.41 5.32
N THR A 149 4.67 -20.18 6.19
CA THR A 149 5.80 -19.28 5.92
C THR A 149 6.85 -19.95 5.03
N ILE A 150 7.70 -19.14 4.40
CA ILE A 150 8.88 -19.66 3.66
C ILE A 150 9.79 -20.45 4.61
N LEU A 151 9.93 -20.00 5.87
CA LEU A 151 10.75 -20.65 6.87
C LEU A 151 10.21 -22.03 7.26
N GLY A 152 8.88 -22.18 7.35
CA GLY A 152 8.24 -23.44 7.71
C GLY A 152 8.36 -24.54 6.65
N ARG A 153 8.86 -24.23 5.44
CA ARG A 153 9.18 -25.24 4.41
C ARG A 153 10.45 -26.01 4.73
N ASP A 154 11.46 -25.32 5.27
CA ASP A 154 12.80 -25.85 5.48
C ASP A 154 13.11 -26.08 6.96
N TYR A 155 12.34 -25.46 7.86
CA TYR A 155 12.57 -25.49 9.30
C TYR A 155 11.30 -25.83 10.07
N LYS A 156 11.45 -26.50 11.22
CA LYS A 156 10.36 -26.72 12.17
C LYS A 156 10.68 -26.01 13.47
N ILE A 157 9.67 -25.41 14.11
CA ILE A 157 9.85 -24.86 15.46
C ILE A 157 10.28 -25.99 16.36
N PHE A 158 11.32 -25.76 17.16
CA PHE A 158 11.88 -26.77 18.03
C PHE A 158 10.83 -27.29 19.02
N GLU A 159 10.67 -28.61 19.03
CA GLU A 159 9.72 -29.34 19.90
C GLU A 159 10.45 -30.36 20.75
N GLU A 160 10.02 -30.50 21.99
CA GLU A 160 10.45 -31.53 22.90
C GLU A 160 9.22 -32.18 23.53
N GLU A 161 9.16 -33.52 23.54
CA GLU A 161 8.02 -34.30 24.04
C GLU A 161 6.64 -33.87 23.43
N GLY A 162 6.63 -33.36 22.18
CA GLY A 162 5.41 -32.92 21.48
C GLY A 162 4.94 -31.53 21.87
N GLN A 163 5.69 -30.78 22.63
CA GLN A 163 5.44 -29.39 22.95
C GLN A 163 6.38 -28.47 22.17
N LYS A 164 5.85 -27.40 21.59
CA LYS A 164 6.63 -26.37 20.88
C LYS A 164 7.38 -25.49 21.88
N ILE A 165 8.50 -25.99 22.40
CA ILE A 165 9.34 -25.26 23.37
C ILE A 165 10.29 -24.25 22.71
N GLY A 166 10.39 -24.27 21.38
CA GLY A 166 11.20 -23.30 20.62
C GLY A 166 10.65 -21.89 20.58
N VAL A 167 9.44 -21.63 21.13
CA VAL A 167 8.88 -20.28 21.26
C VAL A 167 9.34 -19.69 22.58
N GLU A 168 9.93 -18.48 22.56
CA GLU A 168 10.53 -17.84 23.75
C GLU A 168 11.58 -18.73 24.46
N TYR A 169 12.38 -19.40 23.65
CA TYR A 169 13.35 -20.38 24.16
C TYR A 169 14.42 -19.72 25.02
N GLN A 170 14.55 -20.19 26.25
CA GLN A 170 15.50 -19.64 27.21
C GLN A 170 16.88 -20.25 27.02
N THR A 171 17.92 -19.41 26.95
CA THR A 171 19.34 -19.81 26.92
C THR A 171 20.09 -19.16 28.06
N ASP A 172 21.31 -19.62 28.30
CA ASP A 172 22.20 -19.05 29.34
C ASP A 172 22.54 -17.57 29.10
N ASN A 173 22.43 -17.11 27.84
CA ASN A 173 22.80 -15.75 27.42
C ASN A 173 21.59 -14.86 27.09
N GLY A 174 20.35 -15.34 27.27
CA GLY A 174 19.14 -14.60 26.97
C GLY A 174 18.05 -15.45 26.32
N ARG A 175 16.98 -14.80 25.90
CA ARG A 175 15.81 -15.42 25.27
C ARG A 175 15.89 -15.33 23.74
N ILE A 176 15.57 -16.43 23.08
CA ILE A 176 15.40 -16.50 21.61
C ILE A 176 13.90 -16.52 21.33
N ASP A 177 13.41 -15.60 20.50
CA ASP A 177 11.98 -15.46 20.23
C ASP A 177 11.40 -16.69 19.53
N ILE A 178 12.09 -17.23 18.52
CA ILE A 178 11.71 -18.47 17.85
C ILE A 178 12.97 -19.27 17.53
N LEU A 179 13.10 -20.44 18.12
CA LEU A 179 14.13 -21.44 17.80
C LEU A 179 13.52 -22.47 16.84
N ALA A 180 14.12 -22.61 15.66
CA ALA A 180 13.72 -23.62 14.68
C ALA A 180 14.90 -24.46 14.23
N ILE A 181 14.62 -25.69 13.84
CA ILE A 181 15.60 -26.68 13.39
C ILE A 181 15.23 -27.16 11.98
N SER A 182 16.24 -27.52 11.18
CA SER A 182 16.09 -28.10 9.83
C SER A 182 15.87 -29.60 9.88
#